data_f96ae422c65530c6ca36cd9132c68c2f
#
_entry.id   f96ae422c65530c6ca36cd9132c68c2f
#
_cell.length_a   1.000
_cell.length_b   1.000
_cell.length_c   1.000
_cell.angle_alpha   90.00
_cell.angle_beta   90.00
_cell.angle_gamma   90.00
#
_symmetry.space_group_name_H-M   'P 1'
#
loop_
_entity.id
_entity.type
_entity.pdbx_description
1 polymer ?
#
loop_
_entity_poly.entity_id
_entity_poly.type
_entity_poly.pdbx_seq_one_letter_code
_entity_poly.pdbx_strand_id
1 'polypeptide(L)'
;QSFGAFLTRGMRFILHGVANDYLGKALSGGEIVVIPPVENAVAIGNVCIYGGTSGYLFVKGRAGERFAVRNSGVFAVIEGAGDHCMEYMTGGICVVAGPVGKNLGAGMTGGIGFVMWSDLLPRLINSEWIFLKNIDEEEEFKVLERLLYLHTAQTGSDLPKKILSEIDMVRVVVPKEFQKYKSNFLKDAILKIERDFADFLPPASKGISITQNQ
;
A
#
# COMPACT_ATOMS: atom_id res chain seq x y z
N GLN A 1 -18.49 -4.62 -10.00
CA GLN A 1 -18.24 -5.84 -9.22
C GLN A 1 -17.06 -6.60 -9.84
N SER A 2 -16.06 -7.01 -9.04
CA SER A 2 -14.90 -7.83 -9.45
C SER A 2 -14.10 -7.27 -10.65
N PHE A 3 -14.03 -5.94 -10.79
CA PHE A 3 -13.26 -5.31 -11.86
C PHE A 3 -11.78 -5.72 -11.78
N GLY A 4 -11.20 -6.18 -12.88
CA GLY A 4 -9.81 -6.65 -12.94
C GLY A 4 -9.53 -7.91 -12.13
N ALA A 5 -10.55 -8.69 -11.74
CA ALA A 5 -10.32 -9.98 -11.08
C ALA A 5 -9.49 -10.91 -11.99
N PHE A 6 -8.52 -11.62 -11.37
CA PHE A 6 -7.57 -12.52 -12.05
C PHE A 6 -6.65 -11.86 -13.08
N LEU A 7 -6.54 -10.52 -13.07
CA LEU A 7 -5.66 -9.81 -13.98
C LEU A 7 -4.22 -10.32 -13.84
N THR A 8 -3.56 -10.56 -14.97
CA THR A 8 -2.22 -11.17 -15.01
C THR A 8 -1.19 -10.23 -15.60
N ARG A 9 0.08 -10.64 -15.53
CA ARG A 9 1.23 -9.88 -16.04
C ARG A 9 1.04 -9.43 -17.50
N GLY A 10 1.42 -8.20 -17.80
CA GLY A 10 1.29 -7.60 -19.11
C GLY A 10 -0.07 -6.93 -19.37
N MET A 11 -1.03 -7.07 -18.45
CA MET A 11 -2.31 -6.37 -18.54
C MET A 11 -2.32 -5.14 -17.64
N ARG A 12 -2.86 -4.04 -18.14
CA ARG A 12 -3.03 -2.80 -17.42
C ARG A 12 -4.44 -2.27 -17.63
N PHE A 13 -5.17 -2.04 -16.53
CA PHE A 13 -6.52 -1.48 -16.54
C PHE A 13 -6.50 -0.11 -15.88
N ILE A 14 -7.00 0.91 -16.58
CA ILE A 14 -7.20 2.25 -16.05
C ILE A 14 -8.70 2.52 -16.03
N LEU A 15 -9.26 2.76 -14.85
CA LEU A 15 -10.65 3.09 -14.64
C LEU A 15 -10.81 4.56 -14.26
N HIS A 16 -11.33 5.37 -15.16
CA HIS A 16 -11.84 6.70 -14.84
C HIS A 16 -13.27 6.56 -14.31
N GLY A 17 -13.39 6.42 -12.99
CA GLY A 17 -14.68 6.12 -12.34
C GLY A 17 -14.47 5.45 -11.00
N VAL A 18 -15.50 4.73 -10.54
CA VAL A 18 -15.51 3.97 -9.30
C VAL A 18 -15.79 2.50 -9.58
N ALA A 19 -15.29 1.63 -8.74
CA ALA A 19 -15.57 0.20 -8.80
C ALA A 19 -16.21 -0.28 -7.49
N ASN A 20 -16.88 -1.41 -7.57
CA ASN A 20 -17.52 -2.03 -6.41
C ASN A 20 -16.60 -3.10 -5.78
N ASP A 21 -17.17 -4.05 -5.06
CA ASP A 21 -16.45 -5.06 -4.29
C ASP A 21 -15.59 -5.98 -5.15
N TYR A 22 -14.58 -6.60 -4.53
CA TYR A 22 -13.66 -7.57 -5.11
C TYR A 22 -12.83 -7.06 -6.31
N LEU A 23 -12.63 -5.73 -6.44
CA LEU A 23 -11.69 -5.21 -7.44
C LEU A 23 -10.33 -5.88 -7.25
N GLY A 24 -9.73 -6.35 -8.35
CA GLY A 24 -8.41 -7.00 -8.34
C GLY A 24 -8.35 -8.30 -7.53
N LYS A 25 -9.49 -8.98 -7.27
CA LYS A 25 -9.49 -10.31 -6.63
C LYS A 25 -8.55 -11.25 -7.38
N ALA A 26 -7.64 -11.90 -6.64
CA ALA A 26 -6.64 -12.81 -7.19
C ALA A 26 -5.77 -12.18 -8.31
N LEU A 27 -5.47 -10.87 -8.19
CA LEU A 27 -4.51 -10.18 -9.07
C LEU A 27 -3.17 -10.93 -9.05
N SER A 28 -2.63 -11.27 -10.21
CA SER A 28 -1.45 -12.15 -10.35
C SER A 28 -0.32 -11.55 -11.22
N GLY A 29 -0.18 -10.24 -11.27
CA GLY A 29 0.94 -9.56 -11.94
C GLY A 29 0.57 -8.41 -12.85
N GLY A 30 -0.72 -8.08 -12.99
CA GLY A 30 -1.19 -6.92 -13.74
C GLY A 30 -1.14 -5.62 -12.94
N GLU A 31 -1.56 -4.54 -13.58
CA GLU A 31 -1.67 -3.23 -12.97
C GLU A 31 -3.12 -2.71 -13.08
N ILE A 32 -3.64 -2.17 -11.98
CA ILE A 32 -4.95 -1.52 -11.94
C ILE A 32 -4.77 -0.11 -11.41
N VAL A 33 -5.32 0.88 -12.13
CA VAL A 33 -5.36 2.29 -11.73
C VAL A 33 -6.82 2.74 -11.67
N VAL A 34 -7.22 3.36 -10.56
CA VAL A 34 -8.59 3.89 -10.39
C VAL A 34 -8.54 5.38 -10.08
N ILE A 35 -9.22 6.17 -10.90
CA ILE A 35 -9.28 7.62 -10.81
C ILE A 35 -10.75 8.03 -10.76
N PRO A 36 -11.34 8.24 -9.58
CA PRO A 36 -12.72 8.65 -9.45
C PRO A 36 -12.92 10.11 -9.90
N PRO A 37 -14.12 10.51 -10.33
CA PRO A 37 -14.40 11.86 -10.78
C PRO A 37 -14.44 12.88 -9.64
N VAL A 38 -14.54 12.41 -8.38
CA VAL A 38 -14.65 13.24 -7.17
C VAL A 38 -13.50 12.90 -6.23
N GLU A 39 -12.84 13.92 -5.71
CA GLU A 39 -11.79 13.76 -4.70
C GLU A 39 -12.33 13.21 -3.39
N ASN A 40 -11.48 12.52 -2.64
CA ASN A 40 -11.83 11.86 -1.36
C ASN A 40 -13.00 10.86 -1.43
N ALA A 41 -13.35 10.41 -2.63
CA ALA A 41 -14.42 9.44 -2.82
C ALA A 41 -14.03 8.06 -2.23
N VAL A 42 -15.05 7.26 -1.87
CA VAL A 42 -14.88 5.82 -1.79
C VAL A 42 -14.85 5.30 -3.22
N ALA A 43 -13.64 5.12 -3.74
CA ALA A 43 -13.40 4.83 -5.15
C ALA A 43 -13.52 3.34 -5.49
N ILE A 44 -13.30 2.47 -4.51
CA ILE A 44 -13.42 1.03 -4.64
C ILE A 44 -14.18 0.45 -3.44
N GLY A 45 -14.90 -0.62 -3.66
CA GLY A 45 -15.73 -1.27 -2.64
C GLY A 45 -14.94 -2.11 -1.64
N ASN A 46 -15.61 -3.12 -1.10
CA ASN A 46 -15.05 -4.00 -0.07
C ASN A 46 -14.22 -5.13 -0.68
N VAL A 47 -13.32 -5.70 0.14
CA VAL A 47 -12.57 -6.95 -0.16
C VAL A 47 -11.73 -6.83 -1.44
N CYS A 48 -11.26 -5.63 -1.75
CA CYS A 48 -10.42 -5.40 -2.94
C CYS A 48 -9.04 -6.03 -2.77
N ILE A 49 -8.44 -6.53 -3.87
CA ILE A 49 -7.20 -7.32 -3.96
C ILE A 49 -7.17 -8.57 -3.06
N TYR A 50 -8.34 -9.13 -2.73
CA TYR A 50 -8.42 -10.38 -1.97
C TYR A 50 -7.60 -11.49 -2.63
N GLY A 51 -6.66 -12.07 -1.85
CA GLY A 51 -5.85 -13.18 -2.33
C GLY A 51 -4.93 -12.83 -3.51
N GLY A 52 -4.62 -11.55 -3.71
CA GLY A 52 -3.69 -11.13 -4.76
C GLY A 52 -2.29 -11.65 -4.49
N THR A 53 -1.60 -12.14 -5.52
CA THR A 53 -0.29 -12.78 -5.42
C THR A 53 0.84 -11.96 -6.01
N SER A 54 0.54 -11.03 -6.91
CA SER A 54 1.50 -10.12 -7.53
C SER A 54 0.76 -9.00 -8.27
N GLY A 55 1.47 -7.93 -8.65
CA GLY A 55 0.92 -6.83 -9.41
C GLY A 55 0.82 -5.55 -8.62
N TYR A 56 0.15 -4.56 -9.18
CA TYR A 56 0.09 -3.21 -8.63
C TYR A 56 -1.34 -2.66 -8.66
N LEU A 57 -1.70 -1.92 -7.61
CA LEU A 57 -2.96 -1.19 -7.53
C LEU A 57 -2.71 0.24 -7.07
N PHE A 58 -3.17 1.22 -7.84
CA PHE A 58 -3.12 2.64 -7.50
C PHE A 58 -4.54 3.23 -7.53
N VAL A 59 -5.02 3.74 -6.40
CA VAL A 59 -6.38 4.27 -6.28
C VAL A 59 -6.34 5.68 -5.72
N LYS A 60 -6.75 6.68 -6.51
CA LYS A 60 -6.97 8.05 -6.06
C LYS A 60 -8.29 8.12 -5.29
N GLY A 61 -8.27 7.63 -4.04
CA GLY A 61 -9.45 7.58 -3.20
C GLY A 61 -9.40 6.44 -2.19
N ARG A 62 -10.50 6.27 -1.46
CA ARG A 62 -10.60 5.30 -0.38
C ARG A 62 -11.13 3.95 -0.86
N ALA A 63 -10.72 2.91 -0.20
CA ALA A 63 -11.31 1.58 -0.28
C ALA A 63 -12.36 1.40 0.83
N GLY A 64 -13.30 0.50 0.60
CA GLY A 64 -14.21 0.00 1.62
C GLY A 64 -13.51 -0.88 2.66
N GLU A 65 -14.27 -1.74 3.30
CA GLU A 65 -13.77 -2.67 4.33
C GLU A 65 -12.95 -3.81 3.72
N ARG A 66 -12.09 -4.43 4.56
CA ARG A 66 -11.33 -5.64 4.22
C ARG A 66 -10.42 -5.48 3.00
N PHE A 67 -9.87 -4.27 2.83
CA PHE A 67 -8.87 -4.03 1.80
C PHE A 67 -7.63 -4.90 2.05
N ALA A 68 -7.09 -5.53 1.00
CA ALA A 68 -5.89 -6.38 1.03
C ALA A 68 -6.00 -7.64 1.92
N VAL A 69 -7.20 -8.11 2.23
CA VAL A 69 -7.38 -9.38 2.93
C VAL A 69 -6.73 -10.52 2.15
N ARG A 70 -5.86 -11.29 2.83
CA ARG A 70 -5.08 -12.38 2.23
C ARG A 70 -4.21 -11.96 1.05
N ASN A 71 -3.83 -10.69 0.96
CA ASN A 71 -2.82 -10.27 0.00
C ASN A 71 -1.49 -10.97 0.30
N SER A 72 -0.86 -11.55 -0.71
CA SER A 72 0.43 -12.25 -0.57
C SER A 72 1.54 -11.68 -1.46
N GLY A 73 1.26 -10.66 -2.30
CA GLY A 73 2.31 -10.11 -3.16
C GLY A 73 1.94 -8.89 -4.00
N VAL A 74 0.72 -8.37 -3.89
CA VAL A 74 0.34 -7.12 -4.56
C VAL A 74 0.93 -5.92 -3.83
N PHE A 75 1.43 -4.94 -4.57
CA PHE A 75 1.83 -3.64 -4.06
C PHE A 75 0.73 -2.63 -4.38
N ALA A 76 0.21 -1.98 -3.35
CA ALA A 76 -0.96 -1.11 -3.48
C ALA A 76 -0.78 0.22 -2.78
N VAL A 77 -1.30 1.29 -3.39
CA VAL A 77 -1.42 2.61 -2.78
C VAL A 77 -2.87 3.08 -2.89
N ILE A 78 -3.47 3.41 -1.75
CA ILE A 78 -4.83 3.94 -1.62
C ILE A 78 -4.86 5.12 -0.66
N GLU A 79 -5.91 5.93 -0.70
CA GLU A 79 -6.02 7.16 0.09
C GLU A 79 -6.93 7.02 1.31
N GLY A 80 -7.13 5.81 1.78
CA GLY A 80 -7.87 5.44 2.99
C GLY A 80 -8.52 4.06 2.86
N ALA A 81 -8.83 3.45 3.99
CA ALA A 81 -9.46 2.12 4.05
C ALA A 81 -10.49 2.05 5.20
N GLY A 82 -11.49 1.21 5.03
CA GLY A 82 -12.44 0.85 6.08
C GLY A 82 -11.85 -0.15 7.10
N ASP A 83 -12.73 -0.81 7.83
CA ASP A 83 -12.37 -1.78 8.86
C ASP A 83 -11.69 -3.02 8.26
N HIS A 84 -10.90 -3.74 9.07
CA HIS A 84 -10.24 -5.02 8.72
C HIS A 84 -9.23 -4.92 7.57
N CYS A 85 -8.59 -3.76 7.37
CA CYS A 85 -7.56 -3.58 6.36
C CYS A 85 -6.35 -4.47 6.65
N MET A 86 -5.77 -5.11 5.60
CA MET A 86 -4.62 -6.04 5.69
C MET A 86 -4.84 -7.27 6.58
N GLU A 87 -6.09 -7.68 6.80
CA GLU A 87 -6.43 -8.85 7.59
C GLU A 87 -5.90 -10.13 6.89
N TYR A 88 -5.21 -10.98 7.66
CA TYR A 88 -4.56 -12.22 7.15
C TYR A 88 -3.59 -11.98 5.96
N MET A 89 -3.05 -10.80 5.81
CA MET A 89 -2.04 -10.52 4.79
C MET A 89 -0.76 -11.31 5.07
N THR A 90 -0.18 -11.92 4.05
CA THR A 90 1.00 -12.78 4.15
C THR A 90 2.19 -12.27 3.34
N GLY A 91 2.01 -11.24 2.52
CA GLY A 91 3.05 -10.64 1.69
C GLY A 91 2.52 -9.41 0.93
N GLY A 92 3.36 -8.82 0.10
CA GLY A 92 3.02 -7.59 -0.60
C GLY A 92 3.25 -6.33 0.24
N ILE A 93 2.90 -5.17 -0.32
CA ILE A 93 3.06 -3.88 0.35
C ILE A 93 1.79 -3.06 0.16
N CYS A 94 1.25 -2.50 1.24
CA CYS A 94 0.09 -1.63 1.20
C CYS A 94 0.42 -0.27 1.81
N VAL A 95 0.26 0.81 1.03
CA VAL A 95 0.33 2.18 1.50
C VAL A 95 -1.10 2.72 1.60
N VAL A 96 -1.51 3.08 2.81
CA VAL A 96 -2.80 3.73 3.08
C VAL A 96 -2.52 5.18 3.46
N ALA A 97 -2.64 6.05 2.48
CA ALA A 97 -2.27 7.46 2.54
C ALA A 97 -3.29 8.34 3.31
N GLY A 98 -4.27 7.73 3.95
CA GLY A 98 -5.34 8.41 4.68
C GLY A 98 -5.85 7.58 5.86
N PRO A 99 -7.08 7.82 6.33
CA PRO A 99 -7.62 7.15 7.50
C PRO A 99 -7.79 5.64 7.29
N VAL A 100 -7.68 4.90 8.38
CA VAL A 100 -7.97 3.46 8.45
C VAL A 100 -9.06 3.19 9.48
N GLY A 101 -9.80 2.10 9.28
CA GLY A 101 -10.81 1.61 10.22
C GLY A 101 -10.22 0.69 11.30
N LYS A 102 -11.10 0.01 12.03
CA LYS A 102 -10.76 -0.88 13.15
C LYS A 102 -10.12 -2.17 12.66
N ASN A 103 -9.44 -2.83 13.59
CA ASN A 103 -8.89 -4.18 13.43
C ASN A 103 -7.86 -4.29 12.30
N LEU A 104 -7.10 -3.21 12.09
CA LEU A 104 -6.01 -3.17 11.12
C LEU A 104 -4.99 -4.28 11.41
N GLY A 105 -4.65 -5.08 10.40
CA GLY A 105 -3.61 -6.11 10.47
C GLY A 105 -3.96 -7.34 11.29
N ALA A 106 -5.25 -7.62 11.57
CA ALA A 106 -5.65 -8.82 12.26
C ALA A 106 -5.19 -10.08 11.51
N GLY A 107 -4.50 -10.99 12.19
CA GLY A 107 -3.97 -12.22 11.60
C GLY A 107 -2.87 -12.00 10.54
N MET A 108 -2.32 -10.80 10.41
CA MET A 108 -1.25 -10.50 9.47
C MET A 108 0.05 -11.21 9.87
N THR A 109 0.65 -11.97 8.96
CA THR A 109 1.86 -12.75 9.21
C THR A 109 3.03 -12.39 8.30
N GLY A 110 2.80 -11.58 7.26
CA GLY A 110 3.85 -11.14 6.34
C GLY A 110 3.46 -9.92 5.53
N GLY A 111 4.42 -9.40 4.77
CA GLY A 111 4.27 -8.14 4.06
C GLY A 111 4.45 -6.92 4.97
N ILE A 112 4.33 -5.74 4.40
CA ILE A 112 4.55 -4.45 5.08
C ILE A 112 3.38 -3.51 4.75
N GLY A 113 2.90 -2.79 5.78
CA GLY A 113 1.97 -1.67 5.61
C GLY A 113 2.63 -0.34 5.93
N PHE A 114 2.18 0.72 5.27
CA PHE A 114 2.47 2.10 5.64
C PHE A 114 1.14 2.82 5.85
N VAL A 115 0.97 3.46 7.00
CA VAL A 115 -0.27 4.17 7.36
C VAL A 115 0.04 5.52 7.98
N MET A 116 -0.90 6.45 7.87
CA MET A 116 -0.76 7.77 8.50
C MET A 116 -1.06 7.69 10.00
N TRP A 117 -0.24 8.36 10.79
CA TRP A 117 -0.46 8.49 12.23
C TRP A 117 -1.72 9.31 12.54
N SER A 118 -2.45 8.87 13.54
CA SER A 118 -3.48 9.62 14.23
C SER A 118 -3.55 9.16 15.69
N ASP A 119 -4.08 9.97 16.57
CA ASP A 119 -4.24 9.62 18.00
C ASP A 119 -5.16 8.40 18.21
N LEU A 120 -5.98 8.08 17.23
CA LEU A 120 -6.84 6.89 17.24
C LEU A 120 -6.13 5.63 16.75
N LEU A 121 -5.07 5.76 15.94
CA LEU A 121 -4.42 4.62 15.30
C LEU A 121 -4.02 3.49 16.27
N PRO A 122 -3.46 3.75 17.47
CA PRO A 122 -3.14 2.68 18.42
C PRO A 122 -4.33 1.84 18.90
N ARG A 123 -5.56 2.40 18.79
CA ARG A 123 -6.80 1.70 19.14
C ARG A 123 -7.43 0.97 17.96
N LEU A 124 -6.97 1.26 16.74
CA LEU A 124 -7.49 0.69 15.50
C LEU A 124 -6.70 -0.54 15.04
N ILE A 125 -5.45 -0.70 15.49
CA ILE A 125 -4.61 -1.85 15.14
C ILE A 125 -5.00 -3.10 15.93
N ASN A 126 -4.72 -4.26 15.36
CA ASN A 126 -4.73 -5.52 16.10
C ASN A 126 -3.34 -5.80 16.68
N SER A 127 -3.08 -5.32 17.90
CA SER A 127 -1.78 -5.39 18.56
C SER A 127 -1.33 -6.81 18.96
N GLU A 128 -2.18 -7.80 18.80
CA GLU A 128 -1.79 -9.21 18.95
C GLU A 128 -0.85 -9.66 17.82
N TRP A 129 -1.11 -9.21 16.60
CA TRP A 129 -0.43 -9.65 15.38
C TRP A 129 0.62 -8.70 14.85
N ILE A 130 0.39 -7.39 15.01
CA ILE A 130 1.26 -6.36 14.45
C ILE A 130 1.76 -5.40 15.51
N PHE A 131 2.81 -4.67 15.17
CA PHE A 131 3.21 -3.45 15.86
C PHE A 131 3.42 -2.31 14.84
N LEU A 132 3.39 -1.09 15.37
CA LEU A 132 3.70 0.13 14.62
C LEU A 132 5.10 0.61 15.00
N LYS A 133 5.84 1.09 14.01
CA LYS A 133 7.12 1.77 14.24
C LYS A 133 7.23 2.99 13.32
N ASN A 134 8.15 3.89 13.62
CA ASN A 134 8.55 4.93 12.70
C ASN A 134 9.35 4.32 11.54
N ILE A 135 9.48 5.07 10.45
CA ILE A 135 10.43 4.73 9.39
C ILE A 135 11.83 4.99 9.96
N ASP A 136 12.64 3.96 10.12
CA ASP A 136 13.99 4.01 10.67
C ASP A 136 15.04 3.29 9.79
N GLU A 137 14.60 2.65 8.71
CA GLU A 137 15.47 1.98 7.74
C GLU A 137 15.38 2.67 6.37
N GLU A 138 16.51 2.76 5.67
CA GLU A 138 16.59 3.37 4.34
C GLU A 138 15.69 2.63 3.34
N GLU A 139 15.62 1.32 3.41
CA GLU A 139 14.81 0.50 2.52
C GLU A 139 13.30 0.76 2.72
N GLU A 140 12.85 1.02 3.95
CA GLU A 140 11.46 1.38 4.23
C GLU A 140 11.10 2.70 3.56
N PHE A 141 11.95 3.72 3.74
CA PHE A 141 11.77 5.02 3.10
C PHE A 141 11.77 4.89 1.58
N LYS A 142 12.76 4.18 1.02
CA LYS A 142 12.92 4.03 -0.43
C LYS A 142 11.73 3.33 -1.09
N VAL A 143 11.22 2.26 -0.48
CA VAL A 143 10.02 1.58 -0.97
C VAL A 143 8.81 2.51 -0.94
N LEU A 144 8.58 3.20 0.18
CA LEU A 144 7.48 4.15 0.32
C LEU A 144 7.58 5.27 -0.73
N GLU A 145 8.75 5.90 -0.85
CA GLU A 145 9.00 6.98 -1.82
C GLU A 145 8.68 6.53 -3.24
N ARG A 146 9.17 5.35 -3.66
CA ARG A 146 8.90 4.80 -5.00
C ARG A 146 7.41 4.57 -5.25
N LEU A 147 6.71 3.96 -4.30
CA LEU A 147 5.27 3.70 -4.43
C LEU A 147 4.45 4.99 -4.45
N LEU A 148 4.80 5.98 -3.64
CA LEU A 148 4.14 7.28 -3.63
C LEU A 148 4.41 8.05 -4.94
N TYR A 149 5.63 8.01 -5.45
CA TYR A 149 5.95 8.59 -6.76
C TYR A 149 5.11 7.96 -7.87
N LEU A 150 5.04 6.63 -7.91
CA LEU A 150 4.22 5.91 -8.90
C LEU A 150 2.74 6.26 -8.75
N HIS A 151 2.24 6.37 -7.52
CA HIS A 151 0.85 6.76 -7.27
C HIS A 151 0.54 8.14 -7.87
N THR A 152 1.41 9.14 -7.66
CA THR A 152 1.26 10.46 -8.30
C THR A 152 1.31 10.35 -9.83
N ALA A 153 2.28 9.63 -10.38
CA ALA A 153 2.45 9.49 -11.82
C ALA A 153 1.25 8.79 -12.49
N GLN A 154 0.66 7.80 -11.83
CA GLN A 154 -0.44 6.99 -12.36
C GLN A 154 -1.81 7.66 -12.17
N THR A 155 -2.02 8.39 -11.09
CA THR A 155 -3.36 8.88 -10.71
C THR A 155 -3.50 10.40 -10.75
N GLY A 156 -2.39 11.14 -10.82
CA GLY A 156 -2.39 12.59 -10.67
C GLY A 156 -2.77 13.08 -9.26
N SER A 157 -2.62 12.23 -8.23
CA SER A 157 -2.85 12.64 -6.85
C SER A 157 -1.69 13.49 -6.31
N ASP A 158 -2.01 14.57 -5.61
CA ASP A 158 -1.02 15.40 -4.90
C ASP A 158 -0.78 14.96 -3.45
N LEU A 159 -1.57 14.03 -2.93
CA LEU A 159 -1.45 13.52 -1.56
C LEU A 159 -0.06 12.93 -1.25
N PRO A 160 0.60 12.19 -2.18
CA PRO A 160 1.96 11.70 -1.96
C PRO A 160 3.00 12.77 -1.61
N LYS A 161 2.93 13.95 -2.22
CA LYS A 161 3.84 15.05 -1.93
C LYS A 161 3.69 15.53 -0.47
N LYS A 162 2.44 15.61 0.00
CA LYS A 162 2.13 15.95 1.39
C LYS A 162 2.70 14.89 2.35
N ILE A 163 2.52 13.61 2.07
CA ILE A 163 3.03 12.53 2.91
C ILE A 163 4.54 12.59 3.02
N LEU A 164 5.25 12.80 1.92
CA LEU A 164 6.71 12.93 1.93
C LEU A 164 7.21 14.16 2.71
N SER A 165 6.43 15.26 2.74
CA SER A 165 6.76 16.43 3.56
C SER A 165 6.43 16.23 5.06
N GLU A 166 5.59 15.25 5.39
CA GLU A 166 5.15 14.89 6.73
C GLU A 166 5.58 13.45 7.09
N ILE A 167 6.77 13.05 6.67
CA ILE A 167 7.23 11.65 6.77
C ILE A 167 7.21 11.11 8.21
N ASP A 168 7.44 11.98 9.20
CA ASP A 168 7.36 11.64 10.62
C ASP A 168 5.95 11.22 11.07
N MET A 169 4.91 11.52 10.26
CA MET A 169 3.54 11.06 10.48
C MET A 169 3.27 9.69 9.88
N VAL A 170 4.21 9.09 9.17
CA VAL A 170 4.03 7.73 8.64
C VAL A 170 4.43 6.69 9.67
N ARG A 171 3.64 5.62 9.77
CA ARG A 171 3.98 4.43 10.58
C ARG A 171 4.09 3.21 9.68
N VAL A 172 5.11 2.43 9.95
CA VAL A 172 5.28 1.12 9.34
C VAL A 172 4.50 0.10 10.16
N VAL A 173 3.63 -0.65 9.49
CA VAL A 173 2.87 -1.77 10.05
C VAL A 173 3.69 -3.03 9.79
N VAL A 174 4.15 -3.67 10.85
CA VAL A 174 5.03 -4.85 10.76
C VAL A 174 4.41 -6.02 11.52
N PRO A 175 4.21 -7.18 10.86
CA PRO A 175 3.82 -8.39 11.57
C PRO A 175 4.94 -8.84 12.52
N LYS A 176 4.58 -9.24 13.74
CA LYS A 176 5.55 -9.58 14.78
C LYS A 176 6.55 -10.66 14.37
N GLU A 177 6.09 -11.69 13.68
CA GLU A 177 6.94 -12.79 13.24
C GLU A 177 7.75 -12.47 11.96
N PHE A 178 7.36 -11.42 11.23
CA PHE A 178 8.00 -11.05 9.96
C PHE A 178 9.23 -10.16 10.14
N GLN A 179 9.45 -9.59 11.31
CA GLN A 179 10.54 -8.64 11.58
C GLN A 179 11.91 -9.12 11.10
N LYS A 180 12.24 -10.38 11.30
CA LYS A 180 13.54 -10.96 10.89
C LYS A 180 13.72 -11.10 9.38
N TYR A 181 12.63 -11.08 8.61
CA TYR A 181 12.66 -11.22 7.14
C TYR A 181 12.49 -9.88 6.42
N LYS A 182 12.10 -8.84 7.15
CA LYS A 182 11.68 -7.55 6.61
C LYS A 182 12.72 -6.92 5.71
N SER A 183 13.98 -6.83 6.13
CA SER A 183 15.04 -6.15 5.36
C SER A 183 15.28 -6.79 4.00
N ASN A 184 15.36 -8.12 3.92
CA ASN A 184 15.51 -8.81 2.65
C ASN A 184 14.28 -8.62 1.76
N PHE A 185 13.09 -8.72 2.34
CA PHE A 185 11.83 -8.48 1.63
C PHE A 185 11.78 -7.09 1.02
N LEU A 186 12.19 -6.05 1.76
CA LEU A 186 12.19 -4.67 1.26
C LEU A 186 13.22 -4.47 0.13
N LYS A 187 14.39 -5.07 0.22
CA LYS A 187 15.39 -5.05 -0.87
C LYS A 187 14.85 -5.67 -2.15
N ASP A 188 14.23 -6.83 -2.04
CA ASP A 188 13.59 -7.50 -3.19
C ASP A 188 12.43 -6.67 -3.75
N ALA A 189 11.66 -6.00 -2.88
CA ALA A 189 10.58 -5.11 -3.29
C ALA A 189 11.10 -3.89 -4.08
N ILE A 190 12.19 -3.27 -3.64
CA ILE A 190 12.82 -2.16 -4.36
C ILE A 190 13.25 -2.62 -5.77
N LEU A 191 13.98 -3.72 -5.86
CA LEU A 191 14.43 -4.27 -7.13
C LEU A 191 13.25 -4.60 -8.07
N LYS A 192 12.16 -5.14 -7.51
CA LYS A 192 10.94 -5.42 -8.27
C LYS A 192 10.32 -4.15 -8.83
N ILE A 193 10.14 -3.11 -7.99
CA ILE A 193 9.55 -1.83 -8.40
C ILE A 193 10.42 -1.16 -9.47
N GLU A 194 11.73 -1.09 -9.27
CA GLU A 194 12.68 -0.47 -10.19
C GLU A 194 12.72 -1.20 -11.55
N ARG A 195 12.63 -2.51 -11.56
CA ARG A 195 12.53 -3.30 -12.79
C ARG A 195 11.20 -3.10 -13.52
N ASP A 196 10.09 -3.16 -12.78
CA ASP A 196 8.74 -3.16 -13.37
C ASP A 196 8.34 -1.75 -13.86
N PHE A 197 8.99 -0.70 -13.36
CA PHE A 197 8.73 0.72 -13.70
C PHE A 197 9.98 1.51 -14.10
N ALA A 198 10.96 0.86 -14.73
CA ALA A 198 12.23 1.49 -15.13
C ALA A 198 12.05 2.78 -15.93
N ASP A 199 11.05 2.82 -16.81
CA ASP A 199 10.78 3.96 -17.69
C ASP A 199 10.04 5.13 -17.00
N PHE A 200 9.48 4.89 -15.80
CA PHE A 200 8.67 5.85 -15.04
C PHE A 200 9.40 6.47 -13.85
N LEU A 201 10.35 5.76 -13.28
CA LEU A 201 11.02 6.21 -12.07
C LEU A 201 12.16 7.19 -12.41
N PRO A 202 12.32 8.27 -11.62
CA PRO A 202 13.49 9.12 -11.75
C PRO A 202 14.76 8.31 -11.40
N PRO A 203 15.91 8.68 -11.97
CA PRO A 203 17.18 8.08 -11.54
C PRO A 203 17.31 8.21 -10.01
N ALA A 204 17.88 7.19 -9.37
CA ALA A 204 17.96 7.11 -7.92
C ALA A 204 18.46 8.41 -7.32
N SER A 205 17.63 9.07 -6.53
CA SER A 205 18.06 10.24 -5.74
C SER A 205 19.14 9.80 -4.78
N LYS A 206 20.25 10.51 -4.74
CA LYS A 206 21.28 10.31 -3.70
C LYS A 206 20.60 10.46 -2.35
N GLY A 207 20.69 9.43 -1.51
CA GLY A 207 19.94 9.26 -0.28
C GLY A 207 19.82 10.52 0.56
N ILE A 208 18.63 10.76 1.07
CA ILE A 208 18.42 11.71 2.16
C ILE A 208 19.07 11.06 3.38
N SER A 209 20.09 11.73 3.95
CA SER A 209 20.66 11.30 5.22
C SER A 209 19.59 11.46 6.30
N ILE A 210 19.10 10.35 6.81
CA ILE A 210 18.25 10.34 8.00
C ILE A 210 19.14 10.76 9.16
N THR A 211 19.11 12.04 9.51
CA THR A 211 19.75 12.54 10.74
C THR A 211 18.99 11.94 11.91
N GLN A 212 19.61 10.97 12.56
CA GLN A 212 19.17 10.51 13.87
C GLN A 212 19.28 11.68 14.86
N ASN A 213 18.16 12.33 15.15
CA ASN A 213 18.07 13.15 16.34
C ASN A 213 17.97 12.22 17.55
N GLN A 214 19.05 12.21 18.32
CA GLN A 214 19.17 11.59 19.65
C GLN A 214 18.21 12.22 20.65
#